data_31ff270cc8b401e935777a071b31e49a
#
_entry.id   31ff270cc8b401e935777a071b31e49a
#
_cell.length_a   1.000
_cell.length_b   1.000
_cell.length_c   1.000
_cell.angle_alpha   90.00
_cell.angle_beta   90.00
_cell.angle_gamma   90.00
#
_symmetry.space_group_name_H-M   'P 1'
#
loop_
_entity.id
_entity.type
_entity.pdbx_description
1 polymer ?
#
loop_
_entity_poly.entity_id
_entity_poly.type
_entity_poly.pdbx_seq_one_letter_code
_entity_poly.pdbx_strand_id
1 'polypeptide(L)'
;MFRVLWIPLLALTVAGAASLTFLYQRLEALSLDTQSRLLAQDHFFRDALVIDIDAASLQDLRTYFGEWPYKRDTYALLVDYLNEMGARAIAFDIVFADPHEGDERLGEAIVRSGNVVLAAAALNEGELVEQASADLSRLAWQVPSGLRAYVWPDVQLPLSALTRRATQQVQAGVVSVVTDKDGVLRRLPLFHRVNGYYLPSFPLAAQFSGEPQPRVRINQDGSTQVGSYVWPTDEEGALRLYFPRNKNSVLTMPFLSVAKAMLGLPGAELDPGLFRGKTIFVGSTALLSDRVLTPVGTMDGVYVLAIAHQLVARNLFLAPRDWRWTGALLLIAILPSLLLAWHPHRSALMGAALSLVAALAIYGSHLALLFWFRQESPLLLPLLVVLLAAILEGMRAVRLRNE
;
A
#
# COMPACT_ATOMS: atom_id res chain seq x y z
N MET A 1 -4.16 15.63 47.46
CA MET A 1 -4.45 15.50 46.00
C MET A 1 -3.18 15.34 45.15
N PHE A 2 -2.16 16.17 45.24
CA PHE A 2 -0.92 16.08 44.44
C PHE A 2 -0.10 14.77 44.62
N ARG A 3 -0.12 14.18 45.79
CA ARG A 3 0.60 12.90 46.11
C ARG A 3 0.11 11.66 45.34
N VAL A 4 -0.97 11.77 44.59
CA VAL A 4 -1.68 10.63 44.01
C VAL A 4 -1.55 10.62 42.48
N LEU A 5 -1.45 11.78 41.86
CA LEU A 5 -1.41 11.90 40.39
C LEU A 5 0.00 11.74 39.79
N TRP A 6 1.05 11.68 40.62
CA TRP A 6 2.42 11.59 40.09
C TRP A 6 2.72 10.25 39.38
N ILE A 7 2.11 9.14 39.84
CA ILE A 7 2.32 7.81 39.24
C ILE A 7 1.80 7.74 37.81
N PRO A 8 0.51 8.03 37.52
CA PRO A 8 0.03 8.02 36.14
C PRO A 8 0.74 9.07 35.27
N LEU A 9 1.12 10.22 35.84
CA LEU A 9 1.84 11.27 35.10
C LEU A 9 3.25 10.82 34.72
N LEU A 10 3.98 10.19 35.65
CA LEU A 10 5.30 9.64 35.38
C LEU A 10 5.23 8.50 34.38
N ALA A 11 4.25 7.58 34.52
CA ALA A 11 4.05 6.48 33.58
C ALA A 11 3.76 6.98 32.15
N LEU A 12 2.90 7.98 32.00
CA LEU A 12 2.62 8.65 30.72
C LEU A 12 3.86 9.32 30.12
N THR A 13 4.63 10.05 30.92
CA THR A 13 5.84 10.73 30.48
C THR A 13 6.91 9.75 30.00
N VAL A 14 7.16 8.69 30.79
CA VAL A 14 8.17 7.68 30.45
C VAL A 14 7.73 6.87 29.22
N ALA A 15 6.46 6.46 29.17
CA ALA A 15 5.92 5.73 28.02
C ALA A 15 5.92 6.61 26.75
N GLY A 16 5.58 7.90 26.87
CA GLY A 16 5.63 8.87 25.79
C GLY A 16 7.08 9.06 25.30
N ALA A 17 8.05 9.19 26.17
CA ALA A 17 9.46 9.26 25.78
C ALA A 17 9.93 7.96 25.12
N ALA A 18 9.54 6.80 25.64
CA ALA A 18 9.86 5.51 25.03
C ALA A 18 9.27 5.36 23.65
N SER A 19 8.06 5.90 23.38
CA SER A 19 7.41 5.82 22.08
C SER A 19 8.16 6.54 20.95
N LEU A 20 9.05 7.46 21.28
CA LEU A 20 9.89 8.15 20.32
C LEU A 20 11.14 7.33 19.93
N THR A 21 11.41 6.23 20.62
CA THR A 21 12.57 5.38 20.32
C THR A 21 12.34 4.49 19.12
N PHE A 22 13.40 4.24 18.36
CA PHE A 22 13.37 3.31 17.22
C PHE A 22 12.89 1.90 17.62
N LEU A 23 13.36 1.41 18.78
CA LEU A 23 12.97 0.09 19.28
C LEU A 23 11.45 -0.02 19.48
N TYR A 24 10.85 0.98 20.12
CA TYR A 24 9.40 1.01 20.34
C TYR A 24 8.65 1.02 19.00
N GLN A 25 9.04 1.89 18.06
CA GLN A 25 8.40 1.99 16.74
C GLN A 25 8.46 0.66 15.99
N ARG A 26 9.59 -0.05 16.08
CA ARG A 26 9.75 -1.38 15.48
C ARG A 26 8.86 -2.43 16.14
N LEU A 27 8.77 -2.44 17.47
CA LEU A 27 7.89 -3.38 18.21
C LEU A 27 6.41 -3.11 17.90
N GLU A 28 6.00 -1.85 17.82
CA GLU A 28 4.63 -1.47 17.45
C GLU A 28 4.31 -1.94 16.02
N ALA A 29 5.22 -1.74 15.06
CA ALA A 29 5.06 -2.21 13.68
C ALA A 29 4.95 -3.75 13.62
N LEU A 30 5.82 -4.49 14.32
CA LEU A 30 5.76 -5.95 14.41
C LEU A 30 4.45 -6.45 15.04
N SER A 31 3.95 -5.75 16.07
CA SER A 31 2.66 -6.05 16.71
C SER A 31 1.52 -5.90 15.71
N LEU A 32 1.48 -4.80 14.96
CA LEU A 32 0.47 -4.55 13.92
C LEU A 32 0.57 -5.57 12.77
N ASP A 33 1.78 -5.93 12.33
CA ASP A 33 1.97 -6.95 11.29
C ASP A 33 1.48 -8.32 11.74
N THR A 34 1.81 -8.70 12.98
CA THR A 34 1.35 -9.97 13.55
C THR A 34 -0.17 -10.04 13.61
N GLN A 35 -0.81 -8.95 14.04
CA GLN A 35 -2.25 -8.85 14.08
C GLN A 35 -2.84 -8.85 12.67
N SER A 36 -2.25 -8.10 11.74
CA SER A 36 -2.67 -8.08 10.34
C SER A 36 -2.63 -9.48 9.72
N ARG A 37 -1.60 -10.29 10.04
CA ARG A 37 -1.50 -11.70 9.58
C ARG A 37 -2.57 -12.59 10.22
N LEU A 38 -2.81 -12.44 11.52
CA LEU A 38 -3.83 -13.24 12.23
C LEU A 38 -5.24 -12.92 11.72
N LEU A 39 -5.49 -11.66 11.38
CA LEU A 39 -6.77 -11.14 10.96
C LEU A 39 -6.97 -11.19 9.45
N ALA A 40 -5.89 -11.38 8.68
CA ALA A 40 -5.95 -11.46 7.23
C ALA A 40 -6.91 -12.56 6.79
N GLN A 41 -7.91 -12.17 6.02
CA GLN A 41 -8.86 -13.09 5.42
C GLN A 41 -8.29 -13.60 4.08
N ASP A 42 -8.69 -14.81 3.70
CA ASP A 42 -8.41 -15.33 2.37
C ASP A 42 -9.36 -14.65 1.38
N HIS A 43 -8.96 -13.46 0.92
CA HIS A 43 -9.64 -12.78 -0.19
C HIS A 43 -9.08 -13.29 -1.51
N PHE A 44 -9.96 -13.70 -2.39
CA PHE A 44 -9.58 -14.01 -3.76
C PHE A 44 -10.19 -12.95 -4.69
N PHE A 45 -9.33 -12.17 -5.32
CA PHE A 45 -9.71 -11.08 -6.20
C PHE A 45 -9.87 -11.58 -7.63
N ARG A 46 -11.08 -11.46 -8.17
CA ARG A 46 -11.42 -11.94 -9.52
C ARG A 46 -11.40 -10.84 -10.58
N ASP A 47 -11.32 -9.57 -10.16
CA ASP A 47 -11.42 -8.42 -11.07
C ASP A 47 -10.04 -7.95 -11.57
N ALA A 48 -8.97 -8.62 -11.14
CA ALA A 48 -7.62 -8.46 -11.66
C ALA A 48 -7.04 -9.81 -12.07
N LEU A 49 -6.16 -9.78 -13.07
CA LEU A 49 -5.39 -10.94 -13.52
C LEU A 49 -3.95 -10.47 -13.74
N VAL A 50 -3.00 -11.25 -13.26
CA VAL A 50 -1.57 -11.06 -13.53
C VAL A 50 -1.15 -11.98 -14.66
N ILE A 51 -0.63 -11.40 -15.74
CA ILE A 51 0.12 -12.12 -16.77
C ILE A 51 1.58 -12.07 -16.38
N ASP A 52 2.09 -13.21 -15.95
CA ASP A 52 3.43 -13.33 -15.37
C ASP A 52 4.45 -13.76 -16.43
N ILE A 53 5.42 -12.90 -16.69
CA ILE A 53 6.58 -13.23 -17.50
C ILE A 53 7.58 -13.95 -16.59
N ASP A 54 7.30 -15.23 -16.35
CA ASP A 54 8.11 -16.10 -15.50
C ASP A 54 9.32 -16.69 -16.26
N ALA A 55 10.19 -17.40 -15.54
CA ALA A 55 11.39 -18.01 -16.12
C ALA A 55 11.08 -18.99 -17.24
N ALA A 56 9.99 -19.76 -17.14
CA ALA A 56 9.54 -20.67 -18.18
C ALA A 56 9.09 -19.91 -19.44
N SER A 57 8.35 -18.80 -19.26
CA SER A 57 7.97 -17.92 -20.36
C SER A 57 9.20 -17.34 -21.08
N LEU A 58 10.23 -16.92 -20.36
CA LEU A 58 11.46 -16.39 -20.97
C LEU A 58 12.19 -17.46 -21.77
N GLN A 59 12.25 -18.68 -21.27
CA GLN A 59 12.95 -19.79 -21.92
C GLN A 59 12.20 -20.25 -23.19
N ASP A 60 10.91 -20.54 -23.09
CA ASP A 60 10.13 -21.17 -24.15
C ASP A 60 9.75 -20.21 -25.28
N LEU A 61 9.58 -18.90 -24.95
CA LEU A 61 9.23 -17.89 -25.95
C LEU A 61 10.43 -17.31 -26.70
N ARG A 62 11.65 -17.68 -26.35
CA ARG A 62 12.86 -17.22 -27.02
C ARG A 62 12.83 -17.48 -28.53
N THR A 63 12.26 -18.58 -28.96
CA THR A 63 12.14 -18.95 -30.38
C THR A 63 11.12 -18.11 -31.15
N TYR A 64 10.16 -17.52 -30.47
CA TYR A 64 9.09 -16.71 -31.06
C TYR A 64 9.37 -15.21 -30.99
N PHE A 65 9.85 -14.71 -29.85
CA PHE A 65 10.02 -13.29 -29.59
C PHE A 65 11.47 -12.84 -29.37
N GLY A 66 12.43 -13.78 -29.41
CA GLY A 66 13.83 -13.49 -29.11
C GLY A 66 14.14 -13.46 -27.63
N GLU A 67 15.27 -12.85 -27.29
CA GLU A 67 15.71 -12.71 -25.90
C GLU A 67 14.98 -11.55 -25.19
N TRP A 68 14.88 -11.65 -23.88
CA TRP A 68 14.41 -10.55 -23.03
C TRP A 68 15.47 -9.41 -22.96
N PRO A 69 15.03 -8.12 -23.01
CA PRO A 69 13.67 -7.63 -23.14
C PRO A 69 13.11 -7.79 -24.56
N TYR A 70 11.86 -8.25 -24.67
CA TYR A 70 11.22 -8.47 -25.96
C TYR A 70 11.04 -7.17 -26.76
N LYS A 71 11.01 -7.29 -28.10
CA LYS A 71 10.66 -6.19 -28.99
C LYS A 71 9.27 -5.63 -28.65
N ARG A 72 9.08 -4.35 -28.87
CA ARG A 72 7.80 -3.67 -28.57
C ARG A 72 6.63 -4.21 -29.38
N ASP A 73 6.90 -4.81 -30.54
CA ASP A 73 5.88 -5.51 -31.36
C ASP A 73 5.19 -6.62 -30.57
N THR A 74 5.90 -7.33 -29.71
CA THR A 74 5.31 -8.38 -28.84
C THR A 74 4.27 -7.78 -27.91
N TYR A 75 4.55 -6.63 -27.31
CA TYR A 75 3.61 -5.96 -26.42
C TYR A 75 2.46 -5.30 -27.18
N ALA A 76 2.70 -4.84 -28.42
CA ALA A 76 1.65 -4.34 -29.29
C ALA A 76 0.62 -5.44 -29.61
N LEU A 77 1.09 -6.64 -29.98
CA LEU A 77 0.23 -7.82 -30.20
C LEU A 77 -0.52 -8.20 -28.92
N LEU A 78 0.12 -8.13 -27.76
CA LEU A 78 -0.50 -8.42 -26.47
C LEU A 78 -1.63 -7.42 -26.17
N VAL A 79 -1.41 -6.12 -26.40
CA VAL A 79 -2.43 -5.08 -26.23
C VAL A 79 -3.64 -5.35 -27.12
N ASP A 80 -3.41 -5.60 -28.41
CA ASP A 80 -4.49 -5.89 -29.37
C ASP A 80 -5.27 -7.15 -28.93
N TYR A 81 -4.58 -8.24 -28.60
CA TYR A 81 -5.21 -9.49 -28.12
C TYR A 81 -6.05 -9.29 -26.84
N LEU A 82 -5.49 -8.63 -25.83
CA LEU A 82 -6.22 -8.41 -24.57
C LEU A 82 -7.43 -7.48 -24.74
N ASN A 83 -7.32 -6.52 -25.66
CA ASN A 83 -8.44 -5.64 -26.02
C ASN A 83 -9.56 -6.41 -26.70
N GLU A 84 -9.25 -7.33 -27.65
CA GLU A 84 -10.21 -8.23 -28.27
C GLU A 84 -10.87 -9.16 -27.25
N MET A 85 -10.13 -9.63 -26.25
CA MET A 85 -10.65 -10.43 -25.12
C MET A 85 -11.51 -9.62 -24.13
N GLY A 86 -11.60 -8.30 -24.31
CA GLY A 86 -12.45 -7.42 -23.51
C GLY A 86 -11.86 -7.02 -22.18
N ALA A 87 -10.55 -6.93 -22.05
CA ALA A 87 -9.89 -6.38 -20.86
C ALA A 87 -10.35 -4.94 -20.57
N ARG A 88 -10.65 -4.64 -19.30
CA ARG A 88 -11.04 -3.29 -18.88
C ARG A 88 -9.86 -2.32 -18.91
N ALA A 89 -8.72 -2.79 -18.44
CA ALA A 89 -7.47 -2.02 -18.42
C ALA A 89 -6.28 -2.98 -18.57
N ILE A 90 -5.21 -2.50 -19.20
CA ILE A 90 -3.95 -3.22 -19.39
C ILE A 90 -2.84 -2.40 -18.76
N ALA A 91 -2.25 -2.91 -17.68
CA ALA A 91 -1.27 -2.22 -16.86
C ALA A 91 0.09 -2.90 -16.96
N PHE A 92 1.05 -2.27 -17.64
CA PHE A 92 2.41 -2.80 -17.80
C PHE A 92 3.30 -2.37 -16.62
N ASP A 93 3.64 -3.32 -15.76
CA ASP A 93 4.70 -3.18 -14.75
C ASP A 93 6.07 -3.41 -15.40
N ILE A 94 6.30 -2.67 -16.46
CA ILE A 94 7.53 -2.65 -17.26
C ILE A 94 7.80 -1.20 -17.63
N VAL A 95 8.94 -0.67 -17.23
CA VAL A 95 9.33 0.71 -17.55
C VAL A 95 9.89 0.74 -18.98
N PHE A 96 9.09 1.22 -19.91
CA PHE A 96 9.49 1.41 -21.32
C PHE A 96 10.15 2.79 -21.52
N ALA A 97 11.32 2.99 -20.91
CA ALA A 97 11.98 4.30 -20.93
C ALA A 97 12.91 4.51 -22.12
N ASP A 98 13.55 3.44 -22.60
CA ASP A 98 14.54 3.50 -23.67
C ASP A 98 13.92 3.20 -25.04
N PRO A 99 14.40 3.86 -26.12
CA PRO A 99 14.00 3.55 -27.48
C PRO A 99 14.29 2.08 -27.85
N HIS A 100 13.30 1.42 -28.44
CA HIS A 100 13.43 0.02 -28.82
C HIS A 100 12.66 -0.27 -30.13
N GLU A 101 13.06 -1.34 -30.83
CA GLU A 101 12.37 -1.80 -32.04
C GLU A 101 10.89 -2.10 -31.75
N GLY A 102 10.00 -1.53 -32.58
CA GLY A 102 8.55 -1.66 -32.47
C GLY A 102 7.84 -0.60 -31.62
N ASP A 103 8.55 0.44 -31.14
CA ASP A 103 7.95 1.53 -30.34
C ASP A 103 6.77 2.20 -31.06
N GLU A 104 6.87 2.41 -32.35
CA GLU A 104 5.80 3.03 -33.15
C GLU A 104 4.53 2.16 -33.13
N ARG A 105 4.68 0.86 -33.36
CA ARG A 105 3.58 -0.10 -33.39
C ARG A 105 2.92 -0.24 -32.02
N LEU A 106 3.74 -0.29 -30.94
CA LEU A 106 3.21 -0.30 -29.58
C LEU A 106 2.45 0.99 -29.25
N GLY A 107 3.01 2.16 -29.64
CA GLY A 107 2.33 3.44 -29.48
C GLY A 107 0.98 3.48 -30.18
N GLU A 108 0.88 2.95 -31.40
CA GLU A 108 -0.40 2.83 -32.13
C GLU A 108 -1.39 1.88 -31.44
N ALA A 109 -0.93 0.73 -30.95
CA ALA A 109 -1.77 -0.21 -30.22
C ALA A 109 -2.32 0.41 -28.93
N ILE A 110 -1.48 1.14 -28.20
CA ILE A 110 -1.87 1.90 -27.00
C ILE A 110 -2.97 2.92 -27.32
N VAL A 111 -2.82 3.68 -28.41
CA VAL A 111 -3.83 4.67 -28.85
C VAL A 111 -5.14 4.01 -29.23
N ARG A 112 -5.09 2.92 -30.01
CA ARG A 112 -6.31 2.18 -30.42
C ARG A 112 -7.05 1.60 -29.23
N SER A 113 -6.31 1.05 -28.26
CA SER A 113 -6.85 0.42 -27.06
C SER A 113 -7.49 1.45 -26.13
N GLY A 114 -6.82 2.56 -25.88
CA GLY A 114 -7.28 3.65 -25.02
C GLY A 114 -7.36 3.31 -23.52
N ASN A 115 -6.97 2.10 -23.10
CA ASN A 115 -7.08 1.60 -21.74
C ASN A 115 -5.76 1.05 -21.19
N VAL A 116 -4.62 1.53 -21.71
CA VAL A 116 -3.29 1.09 -21.28
C VAL A 116 -2.71 2.04 -20.23
N VAL A 117 -2.09 1.47 -19.21
CA VAL A 117 -1.30 2.17 -18.18
C VAL A 117 0.16 1.74 -18.28
N LEU A 118 1.05 2.72 -18.36
CA LEU A 118 2.48 2.52 -18.41
C LEU A 118 3.14 2.79 -17.06
N ALA A 119 4.19 2.04 -16.74
CA ALA A 119 4.97 2.25 -15.53
C ALA A 119 5.87 3.48 -15.64
N ALA A 120 5.93 4.26 -14.56
CA ALA A 120 6.95 5.25 -14.28
C ALA A 120 7.70 4.84 -13.03
N ALA A 121 9.04 4.92 -13.03
CA ALA A 121 9.86 4.58 -11.88
C ALA A 121 10.37 5.84 -11.19
N ALA A 122 9.95 6.09 -9.95
CA ALA A 122 10.49 7.18 -9.17
C ALA A 122 11.90 6.84 -8.67
N LEU A 123 12.79 7.82 -8.66
CA LEU A 123 14.20 7.69 -8.37
C LEU A 123 14.58 8.48 -7.13
N ASN A 124 15.50 7.94 -6.31
CA ASN A 124 16.01 8.60 -5.12
C ASN A 124 17.10 9.65 -5.42
N GLU A 125 17.66 9.62 -6.62
CA GLU A 125 18.73 10.50 -7.09
C GLU A 125 18.43 10.86 -8.54
N GLY A 126 18.86 12.04 -8.97
CA GLY A 126 18.73 12.50 -10.35
C GLY A 126 18.41 13.97 -10.45
N GLU A 127 18.59 14.53 -11.65
CA GLU A 127 18.16 15.87 -12.04
C GLU A 127 17.29 15.74 -13.29
N LEU A 128 16.08 16.25 -13.23
CA LEU A 128 15.18 16.25 -14.39
C LEU A 128 15.75 17.10 -15.52
N VAL A 129 15.88 16.51 -16.69
CA VAL A 129 16.19 17.23 -17.93
C VAL A 129 14.94 17.97 -18.40
N GLU A 130 15.11 19.07 -19.13
CA GLU A 130 14.00 19.91 -19.63
C GLU A 130 12.95 19.11 -20.43
N GLN A 131 13.41 18.16 -21.27
CA GLN A 131 12.54 17.26 -22.03
C GLN A 131 11.64 16.40 -21.13
N ALA A 132 12.21 15.87 -20.05
CA ALA A 132 11.46 15.08 -19.07
C ALA A 132 10.40 15.92 -18.32
N SER A 133 10.67 17.22 -18.10
CA SER A 133 9.71 18.14 -17.50
C SER A 133 8.46 18.35 -18.37
N ALA A 134 8.61 18.42 -19.69
CA ALA A 134 7.49 18.55 -20.61
C ALA A 134 6.62 17.28 -20.66
N ASP A 135 7.25 16.10 -20.66
CA ASP A 135 6.53 14.82 -20.62
C ASP A 135 5.87 14.60 -19.25
N LEU A 136 6.53 14.99 -18.16
CA LEU A 136 5.99 14.94 -16.81
C LEU A 136 4.74 15.82 -16.66
N SER A 137 4.76 17.06 -17.19
CA SER A 137 3.60 17.96 -17.13
C SER A 137 2.37 17.40 -17.87
N ARG A 138 2.59 16.61 -18.91
CA ARG A 138 1.52 15.98 -19.70
C ARG A 138 0.92 14.76 -19.03
N LEU A 139 1.75 13.95 -18.34
CA LEU A 139 1.32 12.73 -17.64
C LEU A 139 0.81 13.00 -16.23
N ALA A 140 1.13 14.17 -15.68
CA ALA A 140 0.72 14.59 -14.35
C ALA A 140 -0.80 14.81 -14.27
N TRP A 141 -1.38 14.44 -13.14
CA TRP A 141 -2.78 14.72 -12.86
C TRP A 141 -2.97 16.13 -12.31
N GLN A 142 -4.10 16.74 -12.67
CA GLN A 142 -4.54 18.01 -12.10
C GLN A 142 -5.11 17.74 -10.71
N VAL A 143 -4.47 18.32 -9.70
CA VAL A 143 -4.85 18.10 -8.29
C VAL A 143 -4.95 19.44 -7.55
N PRO A 144 -5.72 19.53 -6.45
CA PRO A 144 -5.79 20.75 -5.66
C PRO A 144 -4.45 21.08 -5.01
N SER A 145 -4.18 22.37 -4.81
CA SER A 145 -3.03 22.83 -4.03
C SER A 145 -3.08 22.27 -2.61
N GLY A 146 -1.93 21.81 -2.11
CA GLY A 146 -1.83 21.22 -0.76
C GLY A 146 -2.21 19.74 -0.68
N LEU A 147 -2.43 19.06 -1.82
CA LEU A 147 -2.59 17.61 -1.80
C LEU A 147 -1.34 16.95 -1.22
N ARG A 148 -1.54 16.08 -0.25
CA ARG A 148 -0.46 15.28 0.35
C ARG A 148 0.00 14.22 -0.63
N ALA A 149 1.30 14.09 -0.81
CA ALA A 149 1.91 13.13 -1.72
C ALA A 149 3.34 12.81 -1.28
N TYR A 150 3.82 11.62 -1.57
CA TYR A 150 5.21 11.28 -1.35
C TYR A 150 6.09 12.02 -2.37
N VAL A 151 7.20 12.62 -1.90
CA VAL A 151 8.05 13.48 -2.72
C VAL A 151 9.28 12.72 -3.17
N TRP A 152 9.56 12.76 -4.46
CA TRP A 152 10.75 12.18 -5.07
C TRP A 152 11.58 13.24 -5.76
N PRO A 153 12.93 13.10 -5.77
CA PRO A 153 13.79 14.04 -6.50
C PRO A 153 13.66 13.90 -8.01
N ASP A 154 13.40 12.69 -8.53
CA ASP A 154 13.32 12.44 -9.97
C ASP A 154 12.40 11.26 -10.31
N VAL A 155 12.10 11.09 -11.62
CA VAL A 155 11.27 10.00 -12.14
C VAL A 155 11.69 9.60 -13.55
N GLN A 156 11.87 8.31 -13.78
CA GLN A 156 12.02 7.74 -15.11
C GLN A 156 10.63 7.51 -15.71
N LEU A 157 10.30 8.30 -16.73
CA LEU A 157 9.01 8.23 -17.43
C LEU A 157 9.03 7.21 -18.56
N PRO A 158 7.87 6.68 -18.98
CA PRO A 158 7.78 5.94 -20.21
C PRO A 158 8.15 6.83 -21.40
N LEU A 159 8.75 6.20 -22.42
CA LEU A 159 9.22 6.88 -23.62
C LEU A 159 8.13 7.76 -24.26
N SER A 160 8.47 8.99 -24.55
CA SER A 160 7.51 9.97 -25.10
C SER A 160 6.86 9.53 -26.42
N ALA A 161 7.54 8.70 -27.21
CA ALA A 161 6.98 8.12 -28.43
C ALA A 161 5.73 7.26 -28.17
N LEU A 162 5.66 6.60 -27.01
CA LEU A 162 4.52 5.77 -26.59
C LEU A 162 3.35 6.60 -26.06
N THR A 163 3.62 7.82 -25.58
CA THR A 163 2.63 8.63 -24.87
C THR A 163 2.15 9.86 -25.63
N ARG A 164 2.93 10.39 -26.61
CA ARG A 164 2.61 11.65 -27.32
C ARG A 164 1.42 11.59 -28.26
N ARG A 165 1.16 10.42 -28.86
CA ARG A 165 0.06 10.25 -29.83
C ARG A 165 -1.30 10.06 -29.16
N ALA A 166 -1.32 9.70 -27.90
CA ALA A 166 -2.53 9.46 -27.15
C ALA A 166 -3.01 10.76 -26.49
N THR A 167 -3.96 11.41 -27.13
CA THR A 167 -4.66 12.56 -26.57
C THR A 167 -5.46 12.11 -25.34
N GLN A 168 -5.03 12.51 -24.14
CA GLN A 168 -5.74 12.37 -22.83
C GLN A 168 -6.02 10.96 -22.31
N GLN A 169 -5.69 9.88 -22.99
CA GLN A 169 -6.10 8.52 -22.62
C GLN A 169 -4.97 7.62 -22.11
N VAL A 170 -3.70 7.94 -22.41
CA VAL A 170 -2.58 7.17 -21.83
C VAL A 170 -2.28 7.67 -20.45
N GLN A 171 -2.38 6.76 -19.50
CA GLN A 171 -2.01 7.04 -18.13
C GLN A 171 -0.64 6.44 -17.81
N ALA A 172 0.16 7.18 -17.06
CA ALA A 172 1.35 6.66 -16.42
C ALA A 172 1.12 6.62 -14.90
N GLY A 173 1.57 5.55 -14.27
CA GLY A 173 1.52 5.41 -12.82
C GLY A 173 2.87 5.03 -12.24
N VAL A 174 3.17 5.52 -11.06
CA VAL A 174 4.44 5.24 -10.38
C VAL A 174 4.38 3.84 -9.77
N VAL A 175 5.31 2.96 -10.19
CA VAL A 175 5.46 1.59 -9.69
C VAL A 175 6.35 1.51 -8.45
N SER A 176 7.21 2.51 -8.24
CA SER A 176 8.13 2.54 -7.09
C SER A 176 7.37 2.52 -5.78
N VAL A 177 7.71 1.57 -4.92
CA VAL A 177 7.09 1.40 -3.61
C VAL A 177 7.81 2.22 -2.54
N VAL A 178 7.04 2.68 -1.55
CA VAL A 178 7.58 3.36 -0.36
C VAL A 178 7.47 2.41 0.81
N THR A 179 8.60 1.96 1.32
CA THR A 179 8.66 1.09 2.50
C THR A 179 8.82 1.90 3.78
N ASP A 180 8.37 1.34 4.90
CA ASP A 180 8.67 1.88 6.22
C ASP A 180 10.18 1.73 6.53
N LYS A 181 10.66 2.35 7.62
CA LYS A 181 12.08 2.33 8.02
C LYS A 181 12.68 0.92 8.23
N ASP A 182 11.83 -0.08 8.40
CA ASP A 182 12.23 -1.49 8.54
C ASP A 182 12.21 -2.26 7.22
N GLY A 183 12.00 -1.58 6.08
CA GLY A 183 11.97 -2.15 4.75
C GLY A 183 10.66 -2.84 4.37
N VAL A 184 9.63 -2.79 5.24
CA VAL A 184 8.34 -3.43 4.98
C VAL A 184 7.38 -2.47 4.31
N LEU A 185 6.76 -2.90 3.21
CA LEU A 185 5.71 -2.15 2.52
C LEU A 185 4.36 -2.33 3.26
N ARG A 186 3.88 -1.28 3.87
CA ARG A 186 2.57 -1.25 4.55
C ARG A 186 1.62 -0.20 3.98
N ARG A 187 2.16 0.76 3.25
CA ARG A 187 1.43 1.95 2.80
C ARG A 187 1.60 2.17 1.31
N LEU A 188 0.55 2.62 0.66
CA LEU A 188 0.53 3.00 -0.75
C LEU A 188 0.25 4.50 -0.84
N PRO A 189 1.21 5.35 -1.22
CA PRO A 189 0.92 6.72 -1.59
C PRO A 189 -0.06 6.75 -2.77
N LEU A 190 -1.13 7.54 -2.68
CA LEU A 190 -2.04 7.72 -3.81
C LEU A 190 -1.38 8.51 -4.93
N PHE A 191 -0.59 9.52 -4.55
CA PHE A 191 0.12 10.39 -5.47
C PHE A 191 1.60 10.50 -5.08
N HIS A 192 2.42 10.66 -6.12
CA HIS A 192 3.85 10.93 -6.03
C HIS A 192 4.11 12.31 -6.62
N ARG A 193 4.82 13.17 -5.88
CA ARG A 193 5.17 14.52 -6.33
C ARG A 193 6.62 14.56 -6.77
N VAL A 194 6.83 14.98 -8.01
CA VAL A 194 8.14 15.15 -8.63
C VAL A 194 8.18 16.54 -9.26
N ASN A 195 9.13 17.37 -8.88
CA ASN A 195 9.31 18.73 -9.40
C ASN A 195 8.00 19.57 -9.48
N GLY A 196 7.15 19.44 -8.43
CA GLY A 196 5.86 20.14 -8.35
C GLY A 196 4.71 19.48 -9.10
N TYR A 197 4.94 18.49 -9.95
CA TYR A 197 3.94 17.71 -10.65
C TYR A 197 3.48 16.50 -9.83
N TYR A 198 2.25 16.05 -10.06
CA TYR A 198 1.66 14.94 -9.33
C TYR A 198 1.34 13.78 -10.28
N LEU A 199 2.02 12.67 -10.08
CA LEU A 199 1.73 11.40 -10.76
C LEU A 199 0.91 10.49 -9.84
N PRO A 200 -0.11 9.78 -10.34
CA PRO A 200 -0.81 8.77 -9.56
C PRO A 200 0.12 7.58 -9.27
N SER A 201 -0.11 6.84 -8.20
CA SER A 201 0.46 5.51 -8.06
C SER A 201 -0.07 4.58 -9.16
N PHE A 202 0.70 3.57 -9.54
CA PHE A 202 0.32 2.65 -10.61
C PHE A 202 -1.03 1.94 -10.36
N PRO A 203 -1.35 1.46 -9.14
CA PRO A 203 -2.67 0.94 -8.82
C PRO A 203 -3.80 1.95 -9.00
N LEU A 204 -3.57 3.22 -8.65
CA LEU A 204 -4.55 4.29 -8.83
C LEU A 204 -4.76 4.61 -10.32
N ALA A 205 -3.67 4.71 -11.11
CA ALA A 205 -3.75 4.90 -12.55
C ALA A 205 -4.55 3.76 -13.23
N ALA A 206 -4.29 2.50 -12.83
CA ALA A 206 -5.00 1.33 -13.35
C ALA A 206 -6.50 1.34 -13.00
N GLN A 207 -6.89 1.93 -11.86
CA GLN A 207 -8.30 2.06 -11.46
C GLN A 207 -9.10 2.95 -12.43
N PHE A 208 -8.48 4.01 -12.94
CA PHE A 208 -9.12 4.99 -13.82
C PHE A 208 -8.68 4.89 -15.28
N SER A 209 -8.04 3.78 -15.66
CA SER A 209 -7.62 3.56 -17.04
C SER A 209 -8.81 3.49 -18.00
N GLY A 210 -8.69 4.09 -19.16
CA GLY A 210 -9.77 4.19 -20.15
C GLY A 210 -10.83 5.26 -19.84
N GLU A 211 -10.71 5.96 -18.73
CA GLU A 211 -11.61 7.04 -18.33
C GLU A 211 -10.91 8.41 -18.38
N PRO A 212 -11.64 9.51 -18.56
CA PRO A 212 -11.08 10.85 -18.35
C PRO A 212 -10.52 10.99 -16.93
N GLN A 213 -9.48 11.81 -16.78
CA GLN A 213 -8.87 12.05 -15.46
C GLN A 213 -9.95 12.44 -14.44
N PRO A 214 -10.06 11.71 -13.32
CA PRO A 214 -11.06 11.98 -12.30
C PRO A 214 -10.72 13.27 -11.53
N ARG A 215 -11.75 13.94 -11.02
CA ARG A 215 -11.53 15.08 -10.13
C ARG A 215 -10.93 14.64 -8.81
N VAL A 216 -9.87 15.32 -8.38
CA VAL A 216 -9.25 15.12 -7.07
C VAL A 216 -9.65 16.24 -6.12
N ARG A 217 -10.02 15.92 -4.88
CA ARG A 217 -10.40 16.86 -3.83
C ARG A 217 -9.80 16.45 -2.49
N ILE A 218 -9.58 17.41 -1.63
CA ILE A 218 -9.25 17.20 -0.21
C ILE A 218 -10.51 17.57 0.59
N ASN A 219 -11.00 16.62 1.38
CA ASN A 219 -12.16 16.84 2.24
C ASN A 219 -11.75 17.53 3.55
N GLN A 220 -12.74 18.07 4.29
CA GLN A 220 -12.49 18.77 5.56
C GLN A 220 -11.88 17.88 6.65
N ASP A 221 -12.13 16.58 6.60
CA ASP A 221 -11.56 15.58 7.50
C ASP A 221 -10.12 15.14 7.10
N GLY A 222 -9.58 15.73 6.03
CA GLY A 222 -8.26 15.40 5.51
C GLY A 222 -8.22 14.19 4.59
N SER A 223 -9.36 13.52 4.33
CA SER A 223 -9.44 12.44 3.37
C SER A 223 -9.26 12.93 1.93
N THR A 224 -8.72 12.08 1.07
CA THR A 224 -8.55 12.35 -0.36
C THR A 224 -9.71 11.73 -1.14
N GLN A 225 -10.42 12.55 -1.90
CA GLN A 225 -11.46 12.11 -2.83
C GLN A 225 -10.93 12.12 -4.26
N VAL A 226 -11.10 11.00 -4.97
CA VAL A 226 -10.76 10.84 -6.39
C VAL A 226 -11.97 10.27 -7.12
N GLY A 227 -12.59 11.06 -7.97
CA GLY A 227 -13.87 10.70 -8.58
C GLY A 227 -14.95 10.46 -7.53
N SER A 228 -15.52 9.25 -7.50
CA SER A 228 -16.51 8.81 -6.51
C SER A 228 -15.91 8.17 -5.26
N TYR A 229 -14.63 7.86 -5.25
CA TYR A 229 -13.94 7.22 -4.13
C TYR A 229 -13.49 8.24 -3.10
N VAL A 230 -13.61 7.90 -1.82
CA VAL A 230 -13.11 8.69 -0.69
C VAL A 230 -12.22 7.81 0.15
N TRP A 231 -10.96 8.21 0.31
CA TRP A 231 -9.95 7.43 1.03
C TRP A 231 -9.34 8.22 2.18
N PRO A 232 -9.29 7.66 3.40
CA PRO A 232 -8.63 8.27 4.54
C PRO A 232 -7.11 8.10 4.37
N THR A 233 -6.45 9.13 3.85
CA THR A 233 -5.01 9.17 3.68
C THR A 233 -4.31 9.70 4.93
N ASP A 234 -3.09 9.23 5.18
CA ASP A 234 -2.21 9.73 6.24
C ASP A 234 -1.57 11.09 5.88
N GLU A 235 -0.61 11.54 6.69
CA GLU A 235 0.09 12.81 6.49
C GLU A 235 0.95 12.85 5.23
N GLU A 236 1.33 11.69 4.68
CA GLU A 236 2.08 11.54 3.43
C GLU A 236 1.18 11.27 2.21
N GLY A 237 -0.15 11.30 2.39
CA GLY A 237 -1.11 11.01 1.34
C GLY A 237 -1.20 9.51 0.98
N ALA A 238 -0.80 8.64 1.91
CA ALA A 238 -0.78 7.21 1.69
C ALA A 238 -1.95 6.48 2.36
N LEU A 239 -2.34 5.36 1.77
CA LEU A 239 -3.28 4.40 2.32
C LEU A 239 -2.54 3.27 3.02
N ARG A 240 -2.99 2.88 4.20
CA ARG A 240 -2.48 1.68 4.85
C ARG A 240 -3.19 0.45 4.29
N LEU A 241 -2.41 -0.39 3.61
CA LEU A 241 -2.93 -1.57 2.91
C LEU A 241 -3.26 -2.70 3.89
N TYR A 242 -4.40 -3.34 3.66
CA TYR A 242 -4.81 -4.53 4.38
C TYR A 242 -4.56 -5.76 3.50
N PHE A 243 -3.33 -6.29 3.54
CA PHE A 243 -2.92 -7.41 2.70
C PHE A 243 -3.72 -8.69 2.99
N PRO A 244 -4.15 -9.44 1.95
CA PRO A 244 -4.75 -10.75 2.12
C PRO A 244 -3.70 -11.74 2.66
N ARG A 245 -4.16 -12.82 3.33
CA ARG A 245 -3.26 -13.84 3.90
C ARG A 245 -2.43 -14.53 2.84
N ASN A 246 -2.99 -14.78 1.67
CA ASN A 246 -2.36 -15.53 0.61
C ASN A 246 -1.89 -14.59 -0.51
N LYS A 247 -0.61 -14.72 -0.91
CA LYS A 247 -0.07 -14.04 -2.09
C LYS A 247 -0.79 -14.43 -3.39
N ASN A 248 -1.34 -15.64 -3.46
CA ASN A 248 -2.11 -16.13 -4.60
C ASN A 248 -3.57 -15.65 -4.57
N SER A 249 -3.84 -14.51 -3.98
CA SER A 249 -5.18 -13.90 -3.91
C SER A 249 -5.64 -13.25 -5.21
N VAL A 250 -4.77 -13.15 -6.21
CA VAL A 250 -5.06 -12.61 -7.55
C VAL A 250 -4.94 -13.73 -8.57
N LEU A 251 -5.83 -13.74 -9.58
CA LEU A 251 -5.71 -14.64 -10.72
C LEU A 251 -4.36 -14.44 -11.41
N THR A 252 -3.70 -15.52 -11.75
CA THR A 252 -2.39 -15.49 -12.42
C THR A 252 -2.38 -16.43 -13.59
N MET A 253 -1.73 -15.99 -14.67
CA MET A 253 -1.52 -16.79 -15.88
C MET A 253 -0.09 -16.56 -16.39
N PRO A 254 0.68 -17.62 -16.71
CA PRO A 254 1.97 -17.47 -17.36
C PRO A 254 1.85 -16.76 -18.71
N PHE A 255 2.77 -15.85 -19.00
CA PHE A 255 2.80 -15.17 -20.30
C PHE A 255 2.92 -16.17 -21.46
N LEU A 256 3.60 -17.29 -21.26
CA LEU A 256 3.70 -18.39 -22.23
C LEU A 256 2.32 -18.85 -22.74
N SER A 257 1.33 -19.01 -21.86
CA SER A 257 -0.02 -19.44 -22.23
C SER A 257 -0.73 -18.39 -23.08
N VAL A 258 -0.63 -17.13 -22.68
CA VAL A 258 -1.21 -15.99 -23.41
C VAL A 258 -0.53 -15.81 -24.78
N ALA A 259 0.79 -15.92 -24.82
CA ALA A 259 1.58 -15.80 -26.04
C ALA A 259 1.24 -16.89 -27.08
N LYS A 260 1.08 -18.13 -26.62
CA LYS A 260 0.64 -19.23 -27.51
C LYS A 260 -0.74 -18.98 -28.10
N ALA A 261 -1.69 -18.51 -27.29
CA ALA A 261 -3.04 -18.15 -27.76
C ALA A 261 -3.00 -16.96 -28.73
N MET A 262 -2.24 -15.91 -28.40
CA MET A 262 -2.03 -14.73 -29.24
C MET A 262 -1.43 -15.07 -30.60
N LEU A 263 -0.56 -16.09 -30.68
CA LEU A 263 0.05 -16.59 -31.90
C LEU A 263 -0.88 -17.58 -32.66
N GLY A 264 -2.06 -17.89 -32.14
CA GLY A 264 -2.98 -18.84 -32.76
C GLY A 264 -2.48 -20.28 -32.81
N LEU A 265 -1.61 -20.69 -31.85
CA LEU A 265 -1.10 -22.04 -31.84
C LEU A 265 -2.22 -23.06 -31.50
N PRO A 266 -2.24 -24.24 -32.16
CA PRO A 266 -3.30 -25.25 -31.95
C PRO A 266 -3.42 -25.66 -30.47
N GLY A 267 -4.66 -25.66 -29.94
CA GLY A 267 -4.94 -26.05 -28.56
C GLY A 267 -4.53 -25.04 -27.50
N ALA A 268 -4.24 -23.80 -27.90
CA ALA A 268 -3.85 -22.72 -27.00
C ALA A 268 -4.96 -21.66 -26.81
N GLU A 269 -6.17 -21.93 -27.31
CA GLU A 269 -7.29 -21.00 -27.18
C GLU A 269 -7.63 -20.75 -25.71
N LEU A 270 -7.80 -19.48 -25.35
CA LEU A 270 -8.16 -19.05 -24.00
C LEU A 270 -9.60 -18.54 -23.96
N ASP A 271 -10.32 -18.85 -22.89
CA ASP A 271 -11.67 -18.33 -22.67
C ASP A 271 -11.63 -16.80 -22.47
N PRO A 272 -12.35 -16.01 -23.31
CA PRO A 272 -12.46 -14.57 -23.13
C PRO A 272 -12.99 -14.17 -21.73
N GLY A 273 -13.75 -15.01 -21.05
CA GLY A 273 -14.23 -14.80 -19.69
C GLY A 273 -13.09 -14.66 -18.65
N LEU A 274 -11.90 -15.15 -18.97
CA LEU A 274 -10.72 -14.96 -18.12
C LEU A 274 -10.23 -13.49 -18.09
N PHE A 275 -10.50 -12.72 -19.15
CA PHE A 275 -10.00 -11.35 -19.34
C PHE A 275 -11.09 -10.30 -19.27
N ARG A 276 -12.29 -10.62 -19.71
CA ARG A 276 -13.40 -9.66 -19.88
C ARG A 276 -13.70 -8.89 -18.59
N GLY A 277 -13.67 -7.57 -18.70
CA GLY A 277 -13.97 -6.65 -17.62
C GLY A 277 -12.91 -6.58 -16.51
N LYS A 278 -11.78 -7.29 -16.66
CA LYS A 278 -10.71 -7.30 -15.65
C LYS A 278 -9.62 -6.30 -15.95
N THR A 279 -8.92 -5.87 -14.91
CA THR A 279 -7.64 -5.16 -15.02
C THR A 279 -6.52 -6.20 -15.14
N ILE A 280 -5.78 -6.14 -16.23
CA ILE A 280 -4.70 -7.07 -16.53
C ILE A 280 -3.36 -6.41 -16.20
N PHE A 281 -2.63 -6.98 -15.24
CA PHE A 281 -1.28 -6.56 -14.89
C PHE A 281 -0.29 -7.44 -15.63
N VAL A 282 0.65 -6.84 -16.34
CA VAL A 282 1.71 -7.55 -17.09
C VAL A 282 3.03 -7.18 -16.47
N GLY A 283 3.75 -8.14 -15.92
CA GLY A 283 5.04 -7.92 -15.28
C GLY A 283 5.86 -9.20 -15.21
N SER A 284 7.10 -9.11 -14.72
CA SER A 284 8.02 -10.24 -14.69
C SER A 284 8.37 -10.64 -13.26
N THR A 285 8.22 -11.94 -12.97
CA THR A 285 8.76 -12.57 -11.74
C THR A 285 10.08 -13.32 -11.99
N ALA A 286 10.51 -13.40 -13.24
CA ALA A 286 11.79 -14.04 -13.59
C ALA A 286 13.01 -13.26 -13.07
N LEU A 287 12.85 -11.95 -12.87
CA LEU A 287 13.89 -11.05 -12.36
C LEU A 287 13.77 -10.97 -10.84
N LEU A 288 14.70 -11.60 -10.12
CA LEU A 288 14.72 -11.65 -8.64
C LEU A 288 14.88 -10.28 -7.96
N SER A 289 15.16 -9.22 -8.71
CA SER A 289 15.41 -7.87 -8.21
C SER A 289 14.16 -7.10 -7.76
N ASP A 290 12.97 -7.55 -8.16
CA ASP A 290 11.70 -6.87 -7.87
C ASP A 290 10.89 -7.59 -6.78
N ARG A 291 11.54 -7.84 -5.64
CA ARG A 291 10.89 -8.44 -4.48
C ARG A 291 10.66 -7.45 -3.37
N VAL A 292 9.42 -7.36 -2.91
CA VAL A 292 8.96 -6.43 -1.88
C VAL A 292 8.59 -7.21 -0.62
N LEU A 293 9.14 -6.79 0.52
CA LEU A 293 8.75 -7.33 1.83
C LEU A 293 7.43 -6.67 2.28
N THR A 294 6.43 -7.48 2.53
CA THR A 294 5.10 -7.06 3.00
C THR A 294 4.81 -7.64 4.40
N PRO A 295 3.78 -7.17 5.12
CA PRO A 295 3.37 -7.77 6.40
C PRO A 295 3.08 -9.26 6.35
N VAL A 296 2.69 -9.81 5.20
CA VAL A 296 2.36 -11.25 5.04
C VAL A 296 3.48 -12.06 4.38
N GLY A 297 4.63 -11.45 4.13
CA GLY A 297 5.82 -12.08 3.55
C GLY A 297 6.32 -11.38 2.28
N THR A 298 7.34 -11.95 1.65
CA THR A 298 7.93 -11.40 0.42
C THR A 298 7.06 -11.74 -0.78
N MET A 299 6.79 -10.74 -1.62
CA MET A 299 6.05 -10.85 -2.87
C MET A 299 6.81 -10.19 -4.02
N ASP A 300 6.58 -10.65 -5.23
CA ASP A 300 7.09 -9.97 -6.43
C ASP A 300 6.25 -8.72 -6.72
N GLY A 301 6.87 -7.66 -7.28
CA GLY A 301 6.28 -6.33 -7.42
C GLY A 301 4.95 -6.33 -8.17
N VAL A 302 4.85 -7.05 -9.28
CA VAL A 302 3.62 -7.12 -10.07
C VAL A 302 2.42 -7.63 -9.26
N TYR A 303 2.63 -8.61 -8.35
CA TYR A 303 1.56 -9.08 -7.45
C TYR A 303 1.19 -8.05 -6.40
N VAL A 304 2.19 -7.34 -5.85
CA VAL A 304 1.96 -6.25 -4.90
C VAL A 304 1.09 -5.16 -5.54
N LEU A 305 1.40 -4.75 -6.77
CA LEU A 305 0.66 -3.72 -7.50
C LEU A 305 -0.77 -4.18 -7.84
N ALA A 306 -0.93 -5.42 -8.28
CA ALA A 306 -2.24 -5.99 -8.56
C ALA A 306 -3.12 -6.13 -7.29
N ILE A 307 -2.54 -6.57 -6.17
CA ILE A 307 -3.22 -6.64 -4.87
C ILE A 307 -3.58 -5.23 -4.40
N ALA A 308 -2.63 -4.28 -4.44
CA ALA A 308 -2.87 -2.90 -4.03
C ALA A 308 -4.00 -2.26 -4.84
N HIS A 309 -4.06 -2.50 -6.16
CA HIS A 309 -5.18 -2.06 -7.00
C HIS A 309 -6.52 -2.62 -6.51
N GLN A 310 -6.60 -3.90 -6.18
CA GLN A 310 -7.83 -4.51 -5.69
C GLN A 310 -8.23 -3.98 -4.30
N LEU A 311 -7.25 -3.71 -3.44
CA LEU A 311 -7.50 -3.11 -2.13
C LEU A 311 -8.07 -1.69 -2.28
N VAL A 312 -7.50 -0.88 -3.19
CA VAL A 312 -7.98 0.47 -3.53
C VAL A 312 -9.40 0.41 -4.11
N ALA A 313 -9.65 -0.44 -5.11
CA ALA A 313 -10.94 -0.58 -5.78
C ALA A 313 -12.06 -1.01 -4.83
N ARG A 314 -11.75 -1.80 -3.81
CA ARG A 314 -12.72 -2.38 -2.86
C ARG A 314 -12.74 -1.68 -1.49
N ASN A 315 -12.02 -0.58 -1.33
CA ASN A 315 -11.88 0.13 -0.05
C ASN A 315 -11.40 -0.79 1.10
N LEU A 316 -10.45 -1.69 0.81
CA LEU A 316 -9.87 -2.63 1.77
C LEU A 316 -8.55 -2.07 2.33
N PHE A 317 -8.63 -1.06 3.18
CA PHE A 317 -7.49 -0.44 3.85
C PHE A 317 -7.84 -0.14 5.31
N LEU A 318 -6.81 0.13 6.11
CA LEU A 318 -6.96 0.58 7.49
C LEU A 318 -7.01 2.11 7.50
N ALA A 319 -7.98 2.67 8.21
CA ALA A 319 -8.00 4.11 8.47
C ALA A 319 -6.79 4.51 9.31
N PRO A 320 -6.15 5.64 9.02
CA PRO A 320 -4.99 6.12 9.75
C PRO A 320 -5.33 6.34 11.22
N ARG A 321 -4.29 6.31 12.07
CA ARG A 321 -4.42 6.47 13.51
C ARG A 321 -5.14 7.78 13.88
N ASP A 322 -6.25 7.68 14.62
CA ASP A 322 -6.98 8.83 15.18
C ASP A 322 -6.57 9.05 16.64
N TRP A 323 -6.18 10.30 16.98
CA TRP A 323 -5.78 10.69 18.33
C TRP A 323 -6.87 10.49 19.39
N ARG A 324 -8.15 10.50 18.99
CA ARG A 324 -9.31 10.28 19.89
C ARG A 324 -9.28 8.87 20.47
N TRP A 325 -9.05 7.87 19.63
CA TRP A 325 -8.92 6.48 20.08
C TRP A 325 -7.66 6.27 20.90
N THR A 326 -6.55 6.89 20.52
CA THR A 326 -5.33 6.88 21.33
C THR A 326 -5.59 7.47 22.73
N GLY A 327 -6.26 8.62 22.79
CA GLY A 327 -6.65 9.25 24.07
C GLY A 327 -7.57 8.36 24.91
N ALA A 328 -8.57 7.71 24.30
CA ALA A 328 -9.48 6.81 24.99
C ALA A 328 -8.73 5.60 25.59
N LEU A 329 -7.82 4.97 24.84
CA LEU A 329 -7.01 3.86 25.33
C LEU A 329 -6.06 4.29 26.46
N LEU A 330 -5.48 5.48 26.39
CA LEU A 330 -4.64 6.03 27.46
C LEU A 330 -5.46 6.34 28.72
N LEU A 331 -6.70 6.80 28.58
CA LEU A 331 -7.60 6.99 29.73
C LEU A 331 -7.89 5.65 30.42
N ILE A 332 -8.15 4.58 29.67
CA ILE A 332 -8.30 3.23 30.23
C ILE A 332 -6.99 2.80 30.95
N ALA A 333 -5.83 3.12 30.37
CA ALA A 333 -4.54 2.74 30.93
C ALA A 333 -4.22 3.38 32.29
N ILE A 334 -4.63 4.62 32.52
CA ILE A 334 -4.39 5.33 33.79
C ILE A 334 -5.47 5.07 34.85
N LEU A 335 -6.63 4.52 34.47
CA LEU A 335 -7.77 4.32 35.36
C LEU A 335 -7.44 3.50 36.61
N PRO A 336 -6.66 2.38 36.55
CA PRO A 336 -6.25 1.63 37.74
C PRO A 336 -5.55 2.50 38.78
N SER A 337 -4.58 3.33 38.35
CA SER A 337 -3.86 4.21 39.26
C SER A 337 -4.75 5.29 39.86
N LEU A 338 -5.70 5.82 39.09
CA LEU A 338 -6.67 6.79 39.62
C LEU A 338 -7.59 6.15 40.68
N LEU A 339 -8.08 4.93 40.44
CA LEU A 339 -8.92 4.21 41.39
C LEU A 339 -8.16 3.84 42.66
N LEU A 340 -6.89 3.42 42.56
CA LEU A 340 -6.03 3.11 43.69
C LEU A 340 -5.68 4.36 44.50
N ALA A 341 -5.64 5.48 43.87
CA ALA A 341 -5.39 6.75 44.51
C ALA A 341 -6.41 7.15 45.58
N TRP A 342 -7.66 6.80 45.37
CA TRP A 342 -8.78 7.14 46.26
C TRP A 342 -8.87 6.19 47.49
N HIS A 343 -8.10 5.09 47.50
CA HIS A 343 -8.20 4.06 48.55
C HIS A 343 -6.79 3.63 49.02
N PRO A 344 -6.18 4.36 49.98
CA PRO A 344 -4.80 4.19 50.38
C PRO A 344 -4.46 2.86 51.06
N HIS A 345 -5.44 2.08 51.53
CA HIS A 345 -5.24 0.83 52.26
C HIS A 345 -5.40 -0.45 51.42
N ARG A 346 -5.26 -0.37 50.12
CA ARG A 346 -5.49 -1.52 49.23
C ARG A 346 -4.26 -2.43 49.08
N SER A 347 -4.54 -3.71 48.90
CA SER A 347 -3.49 -4.71 48.67
C SER A 347 -2.86 -4.59 47.30
N ALA A 348 -1.58 -4.94 47.17
CA ALA A 348 -0.87 -5.01 45.88
C ALA A 348 -1.60 -5.93 44.89
N LEU A 349 -2.28 -6.98 45.37
CA LEU A 349 -3.09 -7.90 44.57
C LEU A 349 -4.24 -7.17 43.81
N MET A 350 -4.90 -6.23 44.47
CA MET A 350 -5.98 -5.48 43.84
C MET A 350 -5.44 -4.52 42.77
N GLY A 351 -4.27 -3.91 43.00
CA GLY A 351 -3.58 -3.12 42.00
C GLY A 351 -3.24 -3.94 40.77
N ALA A 352 -2.67 -5.12 40.95
CA ALA A 352 -2.38 -6.06 39.87
C ALA A 352 -3.63 -6.50 39.10
N ALA A 353 -4.72 -6.82 39.82
CA ALA A 353 -5.99 -7.20 39.20
C ALA A 353 -6.61 -6.08 38.36
N LEU A 354 -6.63 -4.84 38.84
CA LEU A 354 -7.12 -3.69 38.10
C LEU A 354 -6.28 -3.40 36.84
N SER A 355 -4.95 -3.52 36.95
CA SER A 355 -4.04 -3.36 35.84
C SER A 355 -4.23 -4.44 34.77
N LEU A 356 -4.46 -5.69 35.18
CA LEU A 356 -4.78 -6.79 34.27
C LEU A 356 -6.10 -6.54 33.53
N VAL A 357 -7.15 -6.11 34.26
CA VAL A 357 -8.45 -5.76 33.63
C VAL A 357 -8.29 -4.63 32.63
N ALA A 358 -7.52 -3.58 32.96
CA ALA A 358 -7.24 -2.49 32.03
C ALA A 358 -6.46 -2.96 30.78
N ALA A 359 -5.47 -3.82 30.95
CA ALA A 359 -4.71 -4.38 29.83
C ALA A 359 -5.61 -5.23 28.90
N LEU A 360 -6.49 -6.06 29.47
CA LEU A 360 -7.47 -6.84 28.70
C LEU A 360 -8.49 -5.93 27.98
N ALA A 361 -8.95 -4.87 28.64
CA ALA A 361 -9.86 -3.90 28.05
C ALA A 361 -9.20 -3.13 26.89
N ILE A 362 -7.93 -2.72 27.05
CA ILE A 362 -7.15 -2.08 25.99
C ILE A 362 -7.00 -3.03 24.80
N TYR A 363 -6.60 -4.27 25.05
CA TYR A 363 -6.42 -5.26 23.99
C TYR A 363 -7.73 -5.57 23.26
N GLY A 364 -8.82 -5.77 23.99
CA GLY A 364 -10.16 -5.98 23.42
C GLY A 364 -10.65 -4.78 22.59
N SER A 365 -10.47 -3.56 23.11
CA SER A 365 -10.82 -2.34 22.38
C SER A 365 -9.98 -2.15 21.10
N HIS A 366 -8.67 -2.44 21.19
CA HIS A 366 -7.79 -2.40 20.04
C HIS A 366 -8.23 -3.40 18.95
N LEU A 367 -8.55 -4.64 19.32
CA LEU A 367 -9.09 -5.64 18.39
C LEU A 367 -10.43 -5.19 17.80
N ALA A 368 -11.32 -4.61 18.59
CA ALA A 368 -12.60 -4.10 18.11
C ALA A 368 -12.41 -2.98 17.08
N LEU A 369 -11.51 -2.02 17.35
CA LEU A 369 -11.16 -0.96 16.40
C LEU A 369 -10.64 -1.52 15.09
N LEU A 370 -9.75 -2.50 15.17
CA LEU A 370 -9.15 -3.10 13.99
C LEU A 370 -10.16 -3.92 13.17
N PHE A 371 -10.98 -4.77 13.82
CA PHE A 371 -11.91 -5.67 13.15
C PHE A 371 -13.17 -5.00 12.60
N TRP A 372 -13.83 -4.19 13.43
CA TRP A 372 -15.14 -3.65 13.06
C TRP A 372 -15.03 -2.29 12.39
N PHE A 373 -14.05 -1.49 12.79
CA PHE A 373 -13.90 -0.12 12.27
C PHE A 373 -12.76 0.00 11.26
N ARG A 374 -11.94 -1.07 11.07
CA ARG A 374 -10.72 -1.02 10.26
C ARG A 374 -9.84 0.18 10.60
N GLN A 375 -9.79 0.50 11.89
CA GLN A 375 -9.11 1.66 12.42
C GLN A 375 -7.77 1.25 13.03
N GLU A 376 -6.68 1.88 12.60
CA GLU A 376 -5.39 1.71 13.25
C GLU A 376 -5.42 2.38 14.64
N SER A 377 -4.97 1.66 15.66
CA SER A 377 -4.83 2.19 17.01
C SER A 377 -3.53 1.69 17.65
N PRO A 378 -2.88 2.50 18.53
CA PRO A 378 -1.68 2.08 19.21
C PRO A 378 -2.03 1.00 20.25
N LEU A 379 -1.26 -0.09 20.29
CA LEU A 379 -1.41 -1.14 21.30
C LEU A 379 -0.36 -1.02 22.39
N LEU A 380 0.90 -0.86 22.00
CA LEU A 380 2.01 -0.92 22.96
C LEU A 380 2.06 0.28 23.90
N LEU A 381 1.72 1.49 23.42
CA LEU A 381 1.78 2.69 24.25
C LEU A 381 0.85 2.61 25.47
N PRO A 382 -0.46 2.32 25.33
CA PRO A 382 -1.35 2.17 26.48
C PRO A 382 -0.94 1.00 27.40
N LEU A 383 -0.50 -0.13 26.84
CA LEU A 383 -0.03 -1.27 27.64
C LEU A 383 1.23 -0.96 28.44
N LEU A 384 2.16 -0.18 27.85
CA LEU A 384 3.36 0.28 28.54
C LEU A 384 3.00 1.22 29.71
N VAL A 385 2.01 2.09 29.53
CA VAL A 385 1.50 2.95 30.61
C VAL A 385 0.94 2.11 31.75
N VAL A 386 0.10 1.09 31.46
CA VAL A 386 -0.43 0.17 32.47
C VAL A 386 0.68 -0.53 33.22
N LEU A 387 1.68 -1.05 32.50
CA LEU A 387 2.80 -1.80 33.11
C LEU A 387 3.64 -0.89 34.04
N LEU A 388 4.02 0.29 33.57
CA LEU A 388 4.80 1.24 34.36
C LEU A 388 4.02 1.70 35.60
N ALA A 389 2.74 2.00 35.44
CA ALA A 389 1.89 2.39 36.56
C ALA A 389 1.76 1.26 37.59
N ALA A 390 1.57 0.01 37.15
CA ALA A 390 1.50 -1.14 38.01
C ALA A 390 2.80 -1.39 38.83
N ILE A 391 3.96 -1.22 38.18
CA ILE A 391 5.28 -1.30 38.84
C ILE A 391 5.41 -0.21 39.91
N LEU A 392 5.10 1.02 39.58
CA LEU A 392 5.20 2.16 40.49
C LEU A 392 4.25 2.02 41.70
N GLU A 393 3.03 1.53 41.50
CA GLU A 393 2.08 1.26 42.58
C GLU A 393 2.54 0.08 43.45
N GLY A 394 3.13 -0.94 42.84
CA GLY A 394 3.74 -2.05 43.60
C GLY A 394 4.89 -1.59 44.50
N MET A 395 5.79 -0.78 43.98
CA MET A 395 6.90 -0.17 44.74
C MET A 395 6.38 0.70 45.88
N ARG A 396 5.36 1.49 45.67
CA ARG A 396 4.70 2.31 46.68
C ARG A 396 4.08 1.42 47.78
N ALA A 397 3.39 0.35 47.42
CA ALA A 397 2.76 -0.56 48.36
C ALA A 397 3.79 -1.26 49.26
N VAL A 398 4.95 -1.66 48.74
CA VAL A 398 6.07 -2.24 49.50
C VAL A 398 6.65 -1.21 50.47
N ARG A 399 6.85 0.04 50.02
CA ARG A 399 7.38 1.10 50.86
C ARG A 399 6.47 1.40 52.07
N LEU A 400 5.15 1.49 51.85
CA LEU A 400 4.16 1.74 52.88
C LEU A 400 4.00 0.57 53.88
N ARG A 401 4.47 -0.64 53.56
CA ARG A 401 4.51 -1.78 54.47
C ARG A 401 5.72 -1.77 55.39
N ASN A 402 6.80 -1.10 54.93
CA ASN A 402 8.07 -1.04 55.66
C ASN A 402 8.20 0.23 56.53
N GLU A 403 7.28 1.18 56.38
CA GLU A 403 7.06 2.34 57.23
C GLU A 403 5.98 2.02 58.31
#